data_0a892fa64548a8bb7ee7f0614dd2fb57
#
_entry.id   0a892fa64548a8bb7ee7f0614dd2fb57
#
_cell.length_a   1.000
_cell.length_b   1.000
_cell.length_c   1.000
_cell.angle_alpha   90.00
_cell.angle_beta   90.00
_cell.angle_gamma   90.00
#
_symmetry.space_group_name_H-M   'P 1'
#
loop_
_entity.id
_entity.type
_entity.pdbx_description
1 polymer ?
#
loop_
_entity_poly.entity_id
_entity_poly.type
_entity_poly.pdbx_seq_one_letter_code
_entity_poly.pdbx_strand_id
1 'polypeptide(L)'
;MIEKLCIGFVTILDKIIWTIDVGPAVHKFFLAPQIGNFRIGLGRVRAVRLYKRAVKRVPAYHDYISKHSVQGPKVGFGSTSLRDVPEMDKASYIKQYKLLDKLWDGELPTSGVMFDESSGSSGTPTSWVRGPKERRFTQRIMQVSFRHYIEDRDPIVLNTFSMGAWATGLNTTLSLVGVSRVKSTGPDITKVIDTLKELGSEFEYVIAGYPPFLKQVTDSKDIDWKKYKIAAIYGGEGISESMRSSLLESYTEVVGSYGASDLEINIAHESDFTIALRQALAEDESLRSALLTQNRGIIPAVFQYNPYDYLMETNDKGELLVTICRIENLSPRIRYNIHDLGHVEQFYDLKKKLKALGRKDLLKLAELDFAVMFHYGRSDLSVDYNGAVVGPEEVKQIITSNEHYASKVKGFRLISYEDKVAHKHLAIAVELEEGESLSEHQGQELLDGIVDQLQVMNLDFKSAHRTAPFKPEIKVYGYGEGIFDVSHQKLKNDYVWNIDYKRAQSESLID
;
A
#
# COMPACT_ATOMS: atom_id res chain seq x y z
N MET A 1 26.65 -9.27 -26.97
CA MET A 1 27.20 -10.50 -26.34
C MET A 1 26.91 -10.46 -24.82
N ILE A 2 27.34 -9.45 -24.08
CA ILE A 2 27.18 -9.30 -22.62
C ILE A 2 25.72 -9.44 -22.17
N GLU A 3 24.79 -8.74 -22.83
CA GLU A 3 23.36 -8.80 -22.51
C GLU A 3 22.81 -10.24 -22.59
N LYS A 4 23.13 -11.00 -23.63
CA LYS A 4 22.68 -12.39 -23.77
C LYS A 4 23.24 -13.28 -22.66
N LEU A 5 24.48 -13.04 -22.23
CA LEU A 5 25.11 -13.77 -21.12
C LEU A 5 24.42 -13.45 -19.78
N CYS A 6 24.20 -12.17 -19.48
CA CYS A 6 23.52 -11.75 -18.24
C CYS A 6 22.09 -12.31 -18.17
N ILE A 7 21.31 -12.20 -19.25
CA ILE A 7 19.96 -12.76 -19.31
C ILE A 7 19.98 -14.29 -19.19
N GLY A 8 20.94 -14.95 -19.83
CA GLY A 8 21.14 -16.40 -19.71
C GLY A 8 21.44 -16.83 -18.28
N PHE A 9 22.37 -16.14 -17.62
CA PHE A 9 22.73 -16.38 -16.24
C PHE A 9 21.52 -16.25 -15.30
N VAL A 10 20.80 -15.13 -15.38
CA VAL A 10 19.61 -14.88 -14.55
C VAL A 10 18.52 -15.94 -14.82
N THR A 11 18.38 -16.39 -16.08
CA THR A 11 17.38 -17.42 -16.42
C THR A 11 17.74 -18.78 -15.80
N ILE A 12 19.01 -19.14 -15.75
CA ILE A 12 19.50 -20.37 -15.11
C ILE A 12 19.31 -20.25 -13.59
N LEU A 13 19.71 -19.11 -13.02
CA LEU A 13 19.57 -18.84 -11.58
C LEU A 13 18.11 -18.95 -11.12
N ASP A 14 17.19 -18.31 -11.84
CA ASP A 14 15.75 -18.41 -11.54
C ASP A 14 15.25 -19.87 -11.62
N LYS A 15 15.67 -20.64 -12.65
CA LYS A 15 15.32 -22.08 -12.73
C LYS A 15 15.83 -22.86 -11.53
N ILE A 16 17.06 -22.60 -11.09
CA ILE A 16 17.64 -23.26 -9.92
C ILE A 16 16.81 -22.92 -8.67
N ILE A 17 16.52 -21.63 -8.44
CA ILE A 17 15.71 -21.18 -7.32
C ILE A 17 14.30 -21.77 -7.35
N TRP A 18 13.73 -22.04 -8.53
CA TRP A 18 12.43 -22.66 -8.69
C TRP A 18 12.42 -24.15 -8.50
N THR A 19 13.44 -24.85 -8.97
CA THR A 19 13.48 -26.33 -9.04
C THR A 19 13.95 -26.92 -7.72
N ILE A 20 14.86 -26.25 -7.04
CA ILE A 20 15.30 -26.61 -5.71
C ILE A 20 14.27 -25.97 -4.78
N ASP A 21 13.53 -26.78 -4.05
CA ASP A 21 12.75 -26.30 -2.92
C ASP A 21 13.76 -25.81 -1.86
N VAL A 22 14.18 -24.56 -2.08
CA VAL A 22 15.32 -23.97 -1.42
C VAL A 22 14.87 -23.69 0.00
N GLY A 23 15.27 -24.56 0.90
CA GLY A 23 14.97 -24.44 2.31
C GLY A 23 15.42 -23.08 2.90
N PRO A 24 15.03 -22.77 4.13
CA PRO A 24 15.28 -21.46 4.78
C PRO A 24 16.73 -20.99 4.69
N ALA A 25 17.72 -21.91 4.68
CA ALA A 25 19.13 -21.58 4.61
C ALA A 25 19.57 -20.85 3.31
N VAL A 26 19.00 -21.24 2.17
CA VAL A 26 19.32 -20.58 0.89
C VAL A 26 18.60 -19.23 0.77
N HIS A 27 17.40 -19.12 1.32
CA HIS A 27 16.75 -17.81 1.44
C HIS A 27 17.58 -16.86 2.31
N LYS A 28 18.12 -17.31 3.44
CA LYS A 28 19.06 -16.52 4.26
C LYS A 28 20.28 -16.06 3.45
N PHE A 29 20.83 -16.89 2.56
CA PHE A 29 21.91 -16.47 1.68
C PHE A 29 21.50 -15.34 0.73
N PHE A 30 20.31 -15.43 0.11
CA PHE A 30 19.80 -14.36 -0.75
C PHE A 30 19.42 -13.08 0.01
N LEU A 31 19.18 -13.17 1.31
CA LEU A 31 18.96 -12.03 2.20
C LEU A 31 20.27 -11.44 2.74
N ALA A 32 21.41 -12.13 2.55
CA ALA A 32 22.69 -11.72 3.11
C ALA A 32 23.10 -10.30 2.66
N PRO A 33 23.47 -9.40 3.60
CA PRO A 33 23.81 -8.02 3.28
C PRO A 33 25.02 -7.87 2.35
N GLN A 34 25.89 -8.85 2.30
CA GLN A 34 27.13 -8.82 1.49
C GLN A 34 26.88 -8.84 -0.03
N ILE A 35 25.70 -9.25 -0.47
CA ILE A 35 25.37 -9.37 -1.91
C ILE A 35 24.41 -8.27 -2.42
N GLY A 36 24.19 -7.20 -1.64
CA GLY A 36 23.20 -6.15 -1.97
C GLY A 36 23.37 -5.56 -3.36
N ASN A 37 24.57 -5.11 -3.75
CA ASN A 37 24.82 -4.57 -5.08
C ASN A 37 24.63 -5.60 -6.19
N PHE A 38 25.00 -6.86 -5.96
CA PHE A 38 24.77 -7.96 -6.89
C PHE A 38 23.27 -8.24 -7.06
N ARG A 39 22.52 -8.24 -5.95
CA ARG A 39 21.05 -8.38 -5.94
C ARG A 39 20.36 -7.32 -6.79
N ILE A 40 20.74 -6.04 -6.63
CA ILE A 40 20.25 -4.91 -7.44
C ILE A 40 20.54 -5.13 -8.92
N GLY A 41 21.77 -5.52 -9.26
CA GLY A 41 22.17 -5.80 -10.63
C GLY A 41 21.35 -6.92 -11.27
N LEU A 42 21.13 -8.02 -10.54
CA LEU A 42 20.30 -9.14 -10.99
C LEU A 42 18.83 -8.70 -11.19
N GLY A 43 18.27 -7.95 -10.28
CA GLY A 43 16.89 -7.43 -10.40
C GLY A 43 16.71 -6.59 -11.66
N ARG A 44 17.63 -5.69 -11.93
CA ARG A 44 17.62 -4.88 -13.18
C ARG A 44 17.70 -5.75 -14.45
N VAL A 45 18.55 -6.77 -14.47
CA VAL A 45 18.64 -7.71 -15.61
C VAL A 45 17.33 -8.49 -15.76
N ARG A 46 16.71 -8.92 -14.64
CA ARG A 46 15.40 -9.59 -14.65
C ARG A 46 14.30 -8.68 -15.21
N ALA A 47 14.29 -7.41 -14.84
CA ALA A 47 13.34 -6.43 -15.36
C ALA A 47 13.49 -6.24 -16.89
N VAL A 48 14.71 -6.14 -17.40
CA VAL A 48 14.94 -6.06 -18.86
C VAL A 48 14.55 -7.36 -19.58
N ARG A 49 14.85 -8.52 -18.99
CA ARG A 49 14.39 -9.82 -19.52
C ARG A 49 12.86 -9.87 -19.59
N LEU A 50 12.18 -9.44 -18.53
CA LEU A 50 10.72 -9.36 -18.47
C LEU A 50 10.18 -8.48 -19.60
N TYR A 51 10.68 -7.24 -19.73
CA TYR A 51 10.30 -6.31 -20.78
C TYR A 51 10.43 -6.94 -22.18
N LYS A 52 11.62 -7.46 -22.52
CA LYS A 52 11.88 -8.08 -23.83
C LYS A 52 10.97 -9.27 -24.12
N ARG A 53 10.64 -10.04 -23.09
CA ARG A 53 9.71 -11.16 -23.22
C ARG A 53 8.27 -10.68 -23.38
N ALA A 54 7.86 -9.66 -22.61
CA ALA A 54 6.51 -9.10 -22.66
C ALA A 54 6.21 -8.46 -24.03
N VAL A 55 7.13 -7.68 -24.58
CA VAL A 55 7.00 -7.13 -25.94
C VAL A 55 6.79 -8.21 -27.02
N LYS A 56 7.35 -9.41 -26.83
CA LYS A 56 7.22 -10.50 -27.81
C LYS A 56 6.01 -11.38 -27.63
N ARG A 57 5.50 -11.53 -26.38
CA ARG A 57 4.58 -12.61 -26.02
C ARG A 57 3.30 -12.13 -25.34
N VAL A 58 3.15 -10.83 -25.07
CA VAL A 58 1.93 -10.26 -24.53
C VAL A 58 1.32 -9.34 -25.58
N PRO A 59 0.21 -9.73 -26.22
CA PRO A 59 -0.37 -8.97 -27.34
C PRO A 59 -0.62 -7.51 -27.01
N ALA A 60 -1.26 -7.23 -25.85
CA ALA A 60 -1.54 -5.88 -25.40
C ALA A 60 -0.25 -5.08 -25.17
N TYR A 61 0.80 -5.70 -24.60
CA TYR A 61 2.03 -4.99 -24.32
C TYR A 61 2.83 -4.69 -25.60
N HIS A 62 2.78 -5.58 -26.58
CA HIS A 62 3.32 -5.33 -27.90
C HIS A 62 2.69 -4.10 -28.57
N ASP A 63 1.36 -4.05 -28.59
CA ASP A 63 0.59 -2.92 -29.15
C ASP A 63 0.87 -1.62 -28.36
N TYR A 64 0.86 -1.70 -27.01
CA TYR A 64 1.13 -0.57 -26.14
C TYR A 64 2.50 0.06 -26.41
N ILE A 65 3.56 -0.74 -26.48
CA ILE A 65 4.92 -0.27 -26.75
C ILE A 65 5.05 0.29 -28.18
N SER A 66 4.40 -0.32 -29.17
CA SER A 66 4.45 0.16 -30.56
C SER A 66 3.88 1.57 -30.74
N LYS A 67 2.88 1.94 -29.95
CA LYS A 67 2.27 3.27 -29.94
C LYS A 67 3.16 4.37 -29.33
N HIS A 68 4.19 3.99 -28.55
CA HIS A 68 5.04 4.93 -27.83
C HIS A 68 6.43 5.16 -28.46
N SER A 69 6.76 4.54 -29.57
CA SER A 69 8.03 4.72 -30.31
C SER A 69 9.30 4.59 -29.47
N VAL A 70 9.38 3.60 -28.60
CA VAL A 70 10.42 3.43 -27.57
C VAL A 70 11.64 2.68 -28.11
N GLN A 71 12.85 3.19 -27.86
CA GLN A 71 14.06 2.38 -27.91
C GLN A 71 14.13 1.51 -26.64
N GLY A 72 14.00 0.20 -26.82
CA GLY A 72 13.96 -0.74 -25.70
C GLY A 72 15.24 -0.71 -24.84
N PRO A 73 15.13 -0.99 -23.56
CA PRO A 73 16.25 -0.96 -22.62
C PRO A 73 17.32 -2.00 -22.98
N LYS A 74 18.58 -1.64 -22.71
CA LYS A 74 19.75 -2.51 -22.90
C LYS A 74 20.35 -2.86 -21.54
N VAL A 75 20.91 -4.06 -21.44
CA VAL A 75 21.74 -4.45 -20.29
C VAL A 75 23.16 -3.94 -20.51
N GLY A 76 23.65 -3.12 -19.60
CA GLY A 76 25.02 -2.63 -19.58
C GLY A 76 25.59 -2.62 -18.15
N PHE A 77 26.91 -2.60 -18.03
CA PHE A 77 27.56 -2.44 -16.72
C PHE A 77 27.22 -1.06 -16.14
N GLY A 78 26.41 -1.04 -15.06
CA GLY A 78 26.00 0.19 -14.39
C GLY A 78 24.91 1.03 -15.06
N SER A 79 24.46 0.68 -16.28
CA SER A 79 23.52 1.48 -17.08
C SER A 79 22.19 0.80 -17.40
N THR A 80 21.87 -0.31 -16.73
CA THR A 80 20.60 -1.01 -16.96
C THR A 80 19.45 -0.21 -16.34
N SER A 81 18.54 0.32 -17.17
CA SER A 81 17.41 1.16 -16.77
C SER A 81 16.20 0.87 -17.66
N LEU A 82 15.02 1.05 -17.10
CA LEU A 82 13.75 1.05 -17.82
C LEU A 82 13.18 2.47 -18.02
N ARG A 83 13.91 3.53 -17.71
CA ARG A 83 13.39 4.91 -17.70
C ARG A 83 12.72 5.33 -19.01
N ASP A 84 13.21 4.85 -20.15
CA ASP A 84 12.65 5.17 -21.46
C ASP A 84 11.43 4.31 -21.82
N VAL A 85 11.09 3.32 -20.99
CA VAL A 85 9.89 2.50 -21.18
C VAL A 85 8.69 3.26 -20.63
N PRO A 86 7.56 3.37 -21.38
CA PRO A 86 6.39 4.08 -20.91
C PRO A 86 5.80 3.46 -19.64
N GLU A 87 5.25 4.32 -18.80
CA GLU A 87 4.52 3.91 -17.60
C GLU A 87 3.20 3.28 -18.00
N MET A 88 2.79 2.23 -17.31
CA MET A 88 1.48 1.63 -17.46
C MET A 88 0.68 1.81 -16.17
N ASP A 89 -0.61 2.06 -16.29
CA ASP A 89 -1.53 2.16 -15.17
C ASP A 89 -2.87 1.49 -15.46
N LYS A 90 -3.82 1.64 -14.55
CA LYS A 90 -5.17 1.10 -14.71
C LYS A 90 -5.89 1.72 -15.89
N ALA A 91 -5.78 3.02 -16.10
CA ALA A 91 -6.49 3.76 -17.15
C ALA A 91 -5.85 3.56 -18.53
N SER A 92 -4.53 3.71 -18.63
CA SER A 92 -3.78 3.68 -19.88
C SER A 92 -3.56 2.27 -20.44
N TYR A 93 -3.58 1.24 -19.56
CA TYR A 93 -3.28 -0.12 -19.98
C TYR A 93 -4.35 -1.14 -19.55
N ILE A 94 -4.68 -1.24 -18.26
CA ILE A 94 -5.51 -2.35 -17.77
C ILE A 94 -6.92 -2.29 -18.36
N LYS A 95 -7.54 -1.10 -18.41
CA LYS A 95 -8.89 -0.89 -18.94
C LYS A 95 -8.94 -0.81 -20.48
N GLN A 96 -7.80 -0.57 -21.15
CA GLN A 96 -7.75 -0.43 -22.60
C GLN A 96 -7.73 -1.76 -23.36
N TYR A 97 -7.28 -2.84 -22.71
CA TYR A 97 -7.11 -4.13 -23.35
C TYR A 97 -7.95 -5.22 -22.70
N LYS A 98 -8.40 -6.18 -23.50
CA LYS A 98 -9.13 -7.37 -23.03
C LYS A 98 -8.23 -8.21 -22.11
N LEU A 99 -8.85 -9.00 -21.25
CA LEU A 99 -8.15 -9.83 -20.28
C LEU A 99 -7.07 -10.70 -20.95
N LEU A 100 -7.43 -11.49 -21.95
CA LEU A 100 -6.51 -12.42 -22.60
C LEU A 100 -5.33 -11.71 -23.26
N ASP A 101 -5.55 -10.57 -23.89
CA ASP A 101 -4.48 -9.82 -24.57
C ASP A 101 -3.37 -9.36 -23.60
N LYS A 102 -3.67 -9.25 -22.31
CA LYS A 102 -2.72 -8.86 -21.24
C LYS A 102 -1.93 -10.04 -20.67
N LEU A 103 -2.22 -11.26 -21.11
CA LEU A 103 -1.56 -12.48 -20.65
C LEU A 103 -0.49 -12.95 -21.62
N TRP A 104 0.43 -13.79 -21.13
CA TRP A 104 1.40 -14.45 -21.99
C TRP A 104 0.72 -15.24 -23.11
N ASP A 105 1.09 -14.96 -24.35
CA ASP A 105 0.58 -15.57 -25.60
C ASP A 105 -0.94 -15.48 -25.76
N GLY A 106 -1.63 -14.64 -24.98
CA GLY A 106 -3.10 -14.52 -25.00
C GLY A 106 -3.81 -15.70 -24.33
N GLU A 107 -3.13 -16.48 -23.52
CA GLU A 107 -3.66 -17.74 -22.97
C GLU A 107 -3.94 -17.62 -21.47
N LEU A 108 -5.10 -18.15 -21.06
CA LEU A 108 -5.49 -18.31 -19.66
C LEU A 108 -5.43 -19.80 -19.28
N PRO A 109 -4.62 -20.19 -18.28
CA PRO A 109 -4.59 -21.58 -17.82
C PRO A 109 -5.97 -22.05 -17.34
N THR A 110 -6.30 -23.33 -17.59
CA THR A 110 -7.59 -23.93 -17.23
C THR A 110 -7.73 -24.29 -15.76
N SER A 111 -6.61 -24.25 -15.00
CA SER A 111 -6.59 -24.60 -13.57
C SER A 111 -5.50 -23.86 -12.81
N GLY A 112 -5.63 -23.79 -11.47
CA GLY A 112 -4.67 -23.13 -10.58
C GLY A 112 -4.69 -21.62 -10.64
N VAL A 113 -5.64 -21.01 -11.34
CA VAL A 113 -5.82 -19.56 -11.46
C VAL A 113 -6.74 -19.05 -10.38
N MET A 114 -6.42 -17.91 -9.81
CA MET A 114 -7.32 -17.12 -8.96
C MET A 114 -7.61 -15.77 -9.60
N PHE A 115 -8.78 -15.26 -9.31
CA PHE A 115 -9.18 -13.89 -9.63
C PHE A 115 -9.31 -13.13 -8.32
N ASP A 116 -8.42 -12.17 -8.13
CA ASP A 116 -8.54 -11.18 -7.07
C ASP A 116 -9.28 -9.96 -7.61
N GLU A 117 -9.92 -9.21 -6.78
CA GLU A 117 -10.53 -7.93 -7.15
C GLU A 117 -9.84 -6.78 -6.46
N SER A 118 -9.76 -5.67 -7.17
CA SER A 118 -9.48 -4.38 -6.54
C SER A 118 -10.73 -3.54 -6.59
N SER A 119 -10.85 -2.64 -5.62
CA SER A 119 -11.86 -1.60 -5.64
C SER A 119 -11.90 -0.90 -6.99
N GLY A 120 -13.06 -0.77 -7.48
CA GLY A 120 -13.29 0.13 -8.60
C GLY A 120 -13.62 1.51 -8.06
N SER A 121 -12.63 2.35 -7.74
CA SER A 121 -12.85 3.78 -7.52
C SER A 121 -13.61 4.47 -8.69
N SER A 122 -13.90 3.73 -9.75
CA SER A 122 -14.67 4.14 -10.92
C SER A 122 -15.96 3.28 -11.09
N GLY A 123 -16.45 2.65 -10.02
CA GLY A 123 -17.73 1.91 -10.01
C GLY A 123 -17.66 0.47 -10.51
N THR A 124 -16.64 0.08 -11.27
CA THR A 124 -16.50 -1.30 -11.75
C THR A 124 -15.24 -1.92 -11.18
N PRO A 125 -15.34 -3.00 -10.39
CA PRO A 125 -14.18 -3.74 -9.88
C PRO A 125 -13.28 -4.20 -11.03
N THR A 126 -11.99 -4.18 -10.81
CA THR A 126 -11.03 -4.73 -11.75
C THR A 126 -10.57 -6.08 -11.25
N SER A 127 -10.80 -7.12 -12.07
CA SER A 127 -10.34 -8.47 -11.75
C SER A 127 -8.88 -8.64 -12.14
N TRP A 128 -8.09 -9.15 -11.22
CA TRP A 128 -6.66 -9.43 -11.34
C TRP A 128 -6.43 -10.94 -11.38
N VAL A 129 -5.86 -11.40 -12.48
CA VAL A 129 -5.61 -12.84 -12.69
C VAL A 129 -4.29 -13.24 -12.07
N ARG A 130 -4.30 -14.24 -11.20
CA ARG A 130 -3.13 -14.79 -10.54
C ARG A 130 -2.90 -16.24 -10.96
N GLY A 131 -1.80 -16.47 -11.64
CA GLY A 131 -1.43 -17.80 -12.13
C GLY A 131 -0.85 -18.72 -11.04
N PRO A 132 -0.79 -20.03 -11.29
CA PRO A 132 -0.32 -20.99 -10.30
C PRO A 132 1.15 -20.76 -9.88
N LYS A 133 2.00 -20.37 -10.81
CA LYS A 133 3.41 -20.05 -10.51
C LYS A 133 3.55 -18.75 -9.75
N GLU A 134 2.82 -17.71 -10.16
CA GLU A 134 2.77 -16.42 -9.49
C GLU A 134 2.33 -16.60 -8.03
N ARG A 135 1.21 -17.29 -7.78
CA ARG A 135 0.69 -17.55 -6.44
C ARG A 135 1.69 -18.30 -5.56
N ARG A 136 2.33 -19.35 -6.09
CA ARG A 136 3.38 -20.08 -5.35
C ARG A 136 4.54 -19.15 -4.97
N PHE A 137 4.90 -18.24 -5.86
CA PHE A 137 5.98 -17.30 -5.59
C PHE A 137 5.61 -16.29 -4.51
N THR A 138 4.43 -15.69 -4.60
CA THR A 138 3.89 -14.77 -3.59
C THR A 138 3.79 -15.43 -2.22
N GLN A 139 3.25 -16.67 -2.16
CA GLN A 139 3.21 -17.45 -0.95
C GLN A 139 4.60 -17.65 -0.34
N ARG A 140 5.59 -17.99 -1.17
CA ARG A 140 6.98 -18.21 -0.73
C ARG A 140 7.61 -16.95 -0.17
N ILE A 141 7.45 -15.81 -0.84
CA ILE A 141 7.96 -14.52 -0.34
C ILE A 141 7.32 -14.21 1.02
N MET A 142 6.01 -14.33 1.13
CA MET A 142 5.32 -14.08 2.41
C MET A 142 5.80 -15.02 3.52
N GLN A 143 5.99 -16.30 3.22
CA GLN A 143 6.51 -17.26 4.18
C GLN A 143 7.92 -16.90 4.65
N VAL A 144 8.80 -16.51 3.75
CA VAL A 144 10.17 -16.09 4.08
C VAL A 144 10.17 -14.81 4.92
N SER A 145 9.40 -13.80 4.51
CA SER A 145 9.29 -12.54 5.25
C SER A 145 8.69 -12.77 6.64
N PHE A 146 7.64 -13.59 6.74
CA PHE A 146 7.01 -13.89 8.01
C PHE A 146 7.94 -14.68 8.95
N ARG A 147 8.65 -15.71 8.44
CA ARG A 147 9.63 -16.45 9.25
C ARG A 147 10.82 -15.57 9.69
N HIS A 148 11.25 -14.64 8.86
CA HIS A 148 12.27 -13.66 9.26
C HIS A 148 11.75 -12.77 10.38
N TYR A 149 10.49 -12.33 10.30
CA TYR A 149 9.86 -11.49 11.30
C TYR A 149 9.62 -12.21 12.63
N ILE A 150 9.12 -13.45 12.60
CA ILE A 150 8.84 -14.18 13.84
C ILE A 150 10.07 -14.87 14.45
N GLU A 151 11.17 -15.01 13.68
CA GLU A 151 12.38 -15.72 14.09
C GLU A 151 12.10 -17.14 14.62
N ASP A 152 12.41 -17.39 15.92
CA ASP A 152 12.18 -18.68 16.59
C ASP A 152 10.83 -18.74 17.32
N ARG A 153 10.00 -17.68 17.22
CA ARG A 153 8.63 -17.66 17.77
C ARG A 153 7.70 -18.58 16.98
N ASP A 154 6.67 -19.08 17.64
CA ASP A 154 5.66 -19.97 17.03
C ASP A 154 4.23 -19.45 17.30
N PRO A 155 3.88 -18.25 16.77
CA PRO A 155 2.61 -17.60 17.05
C PRO A 155 1.43 -18.27 16.35
N ILE A 156 0.22 -18.02 16.88
CA ILE A 156 -1.03 -18.23 16.18
C ILE A 156 -1.38 -16.94 15.43
N VAL A 157 -1.58 -17.03 14.13
CA VAL A 157 -1.97 -15.90 13.30
C VAL A 157 -3.48 -15.78 13.24
N LEU A 158 -4.02 -14.64 13.66
CA LEU A 158 -5.42 -14.26 13.45
C LEU A 158 -5.48 -13.34 12.23
N ASN A 159 -5.97 -13.86 11.11
CA ASN A 159 -6.12 -13.09 9.89
C ASN A 159 -7.47 -12.39 9.91
N THR A 160 -7.45 -11.07 10.10
CA THR A 160 -8.62 -10.21 10.20
C THR A 160 -8.89 -9.39 8.94
N PHE A 161 -8.11 -9.56 7.88
CA PHE A 161 -8.39 -8.95 6.58
C PHE A 161 -9.70 -9.47 6.00
N SER A 162 -10.39 -8.63 5.23
CA SER A 162 -11.61 -9.01 4.52
C SER A 162 -11.37 -10.22 3.62
N MET A 163 -12.27 -11.19 3.73
CA MET A 163 -12.26 -12.43 2.94
C MET A 163 -13.12 -12.27 1.69
N GLY A 164 -13.10 -13.27 0.82
CA GLY A 164 -13.89 -13.29 -0.42
C GLY A 164 -13.04 -12.96 -1.65
N ALA A 165 -13.50 -12.07 -2.51
CA ALA A 165 -12.82 -11.68 -3.76
C ALA A 165 -11.56 -10.83 -3.51
N TRP A 166 -11.40 -10.29 -2.32
CA TRP A 166 -10.29 -9.41 -1.97
C TRP A 166 -8.95 -10.16 -1.89
N ALA A 167 -7.94 -9.57 -2.53
CA ALA A 167 -6.61 -10.19 -2.62
C ALA A 167 -5.98 -10.50 -1.25
N THR A 168 -6.11 -9.60 -0.28
CA THR A 168 -5.32 -9.64 0.96
C THR A 168 -5.72 -10.80 1.88
N GLY A 169 -6.99 -10.91 2.26
CA GLY A 169 -7.42 -11.87 3.28
C GLY A 169 -7.15 -13.33 2.88
N LEU A 170 -7.60 -13.73 1.70
CA LEU A 170 -7.45 -15.10 1.24
C LEU A 170 -5.97 -15.46 0.99
N ASN A 171 -5.21 -14.59 0.32
CA ASN A 171 -3.80 -14.86 0.03
C ASN A 171 -2.94 -14.87 1.30
N THR A 172 -3.25 -14.06 2.31
CA THR A 172 -2.58 -14.11 3.62
C THR A 172 -2.78 -15.47 4.28
N THR A 173 -4.02 -15.97 4.34
CA THR A 173 -4.32 -17.30 4.90
C THR A 173 -3.56 -18.40 4.16
N LEU A 174 -3.69 -18.46 2.84
CA LEU A 174 -3.06 -19.49 1.99
C LEU A 174 -1.53 -19.45 2.06
N SER A 175 -0.95 -18.30 2.30
CA SER A 175 0.50 -18.16 2.44
C SER A 175 0.98 -18.62 3.81
N LEU A 176 0.36 -18.12 4.88
CA LEU A 176 0.88 -18.30 6.22
C LEU A 176 0.55 -19.68 6.84
N VAL A 177 -0.52 -20.36 6.39
CA VAL A 177 -0.85 -21.71 6.86
C VAL A 177 0.27 -22.73 6.61
N GLY A 178 1.14 -22.47 5.65
CA GLY A 178 2.32 -23.31 5.38
C GLY A 178 3.48 -23.14 6.37
N VAL A 179 3.44 -22.11 7.23
CA VAL A 179 4.56 -21.76 8.15
C VAL A 179 4.11 -21.36 9.55
N SER A 180 2.81 -21.30 9.80
CA SER A 180 2.23 -20.96 11.09
C SER A 180 0.84 -21.55 11.24
N ARG A 181 0.28 -21.51 12.45
CA ARG A 181 -1.12 -21.82 12.73
C ARG A 181 -1.96 -20.60 12.40
N VAL A 182 -2.98 -20.72 11.56
CA VAL A 182 -3.77 -19.59 11.07
C VAL A 182 -5.25 -19.79 11.34
N LYS A 183 -5.89 -18.80 11.95
CA LYS A 183 -7.35 -18.68 12.02
C LYS A 183 -7.80 -17.42 11.29
N SER A 184 -8.64 -17.57 10.27
CA SER A 184 -9.22 -16.45 9.54
C SER A 184 -10.55 -16.07 10.16
N THR A 185 -10.57 -14.91 10.83
CA THR A 185 -11.78 -14.37 11.44
C THR A 185 -12.51 -13.37 10.54
N GLY A 186 -11.77 -12.80 9.57
CA GLY A 186 -12.20 -11.58 8.92
C GLY A 186 -12.25 -10.41 9.91
N PRO A 187 -12.76 -9.24 9.53
CA PRO A 187 -12.85 -8.06 10.40
C PRO A 187 -14.07 -8.16 11.35
N ASP A 188 -14.02 -9.13 12.26
CA ASP A 188 -15.05 -9.42 13.27
C ASP A 188 -14.41 -9.41 14.66
N ILE A 189 -14.64 -8.33 15.44
CA ILE A 189 -14.04 -8.14 16.75
C ILE A 189 -14.46 -9.25 17.72
N THR A 190 -15.74 -9.63 17.71
CA THR A 190 -16.26 -10.67 18.60
C THR A 190 -15.52 -11.99 18.37
N LYS A 191 -15.34 -12.38 17.11
CA LYS A 191 -14.60 -13.60 16.78
C LYS A 191 -13.13 -13.54 17.18
N VAL A 192 -12.49 -12.38 17.07
CA VAL A 192 -11.09 -12.20 17.54
C VAL A 192 -11.04 -12.40 19.05
N ILE A 193 -11.86 -11.69 19.79
CA ILE A 193 -11.90 -11.75 21.26
C ILE A 193 -12.25 -13.14 21.76
N ASP A 194 -13.29 -13.77 21.21
CA ASP A 194 -13.68 -15.13 21.57
C ASP A 194 -12.57 -16.15 21.29
N THR A 195 -11.84 -15.97 20.18
CA THR A 195 -10.69 -16.83 19.85
C THR A 195 -9.57 -16.68 20.88
N LEU A 196 -9.24 -15.45 21.28
CA LEU A 196 -8.22 -15.21 22.30
C LEU A 196 -8.64 -15.82 23.66
N LYS A 197 -9.92 -15.69 24.05
CA LYS A 197 -10.45 -16.31 25.26
C LYS A 197 -10.44 -17.83 25.21
N GLU A 198 -10.82 -18.40 24.05
CA GLU A 198 -10.89 -19.87 23.84
C GLU A 198 -9.51 -20.51 23.90
N LEU A 199 -8.53 -19.92 23.21
CA LEU A 199 -7.19 -20.48 23.09
C LEU A 199 -6.28 -20.13 24.28
N GLY A 200 -6.56 -19.04 25.00
CA GLY A 200 -5.84 -18.63 26.21
C GLY A 200 -4.60 -17.78 25.95
N SER A 201 -3.97 -17.35 27.03
CA SER A 201 -2.82 -16.45 27.04
C SER A 201 -1.46 -17.16 27.05
N GLU A 202 -1.46 -18.49 26.99
CA GLU A 202 -0.25 -19.31 26.90
C GLU A 202 0.40 -19.32 25.51
N PHE A 203 -0.32 -18.87 24.50
CA PHE A 203 0.18 -18.75 23.13
C PHE A 203 0.62 -17.31 22.84
N GLU A 204 1.57 -17.17 21.92
CA GLU A 204 1.86 -15.91 21.26
C GLU A 204 0.94 -15.76 20.04
N TYR A 205 0.55 -14.55 19.73
CA TYR A 205 -0.35 -14.25 18.62
C TYR A 205 0.22 -13.19 17.69
N VAL A 206 -0.16 -13.27 16.42
CA VAL A 206 -0.05 -12.19 15.45
C VAL A 206 -1.42 -11.88 14.91
N ILE A 207 -1.90 -10.65 15.11
CA ILE A 207 -3.15 -10.18 14.50
C ILE A 207 -2.79 -9.39 13.24
N ALA A 208 -3.23 -9.90 12.08
CA ALA A 208 -2.99 -9.25 10.79
C ALA A 208 -4.29 -8.60 10.28
N GLY A 209 -4.28 -7.27 10.04
CA GLY A 209 -5.50 -6.56 9.69
C GLY A 209 -5.29 -5.11 9.22
N TYR A 210 -6.40 -4.42 8.92
CA TYR A 210 -6.37 -2.99 8.63
C TYR A 210 -6.16 -2.18 9.91
N PRO A 211 -5.41 -1.06 9.87
CA PRO A 211 -5.10 -0.26 11.05
C PRO A 211 -6.33 0.16 11.88
N PRO A 212 -7.42 0.70 11.28
CA PRO A 212 -8.61 1.07 12.07
C PRO A 212 -9.25 -0.13 12.77
N PHE A 213 -9.26 -1.31 12.14
CA PHE A 213 -9.78 -2.53 12.76
C PHE A 213 -8.88 -2.99 13.92
N LEU A 214 -7.56 -2.97 13.73
CA LEU A 214 -6.62 -3.31 14.80
C LEU A 214 -6.80 -2.40 16.02
N LYS A 215 -7.06 -1.11 15.79
CA LYS A 215 -7.36 -0.15 16.87
C LYS A 215 -8.67 -0.49 17.58
N GLN A 216 -9.75 -0.79 16.85
CA GLN A 216 -11.02 -1.21 17.44
C GLN A 216 -10.88 -2.47 18.31
N VAL A 217 -10.09 -3.42 17.86
CA VAL A 217 -9.83 -4.65 18.64
C VAL A 217 -9.21 -4.30 19.97
N THR A 218 -8.23 -3.38 20.01
CA THR A 218 -7.58 -2.94 21.28
C THR A 218 -8.49 -2.14 22.20
N ASP A 219 -9.53 -1.50 21.68
CA ASP A 219 -10.52 -0.76 22.48
C ASP A 219 -11.49 -1.68 23.24
N SER A 220 -11.51 -2.98 22.92
CA SER A 220 -12.33 -3.96 23.64
C SER A 220 -11.84 -4.11 25.09
N LYS A 221 -12.78 -4.02 26.00
CA LYS A 221 -12.56 -4.24 27.44
C LYS A 221 -12.84 -5.68 27.87
N ASP A 222 -13.16 -6.56 26.92
CA ASP A 222 -13.60 -7.92 27.19
C ASP A 222 -12.47 -8.88 27.55
N ILE A 223 -11.21 -8.44 27.33
CA ILE A 223 -10.00 -9.18 27.73
C ILE A 223 -9.00 -8.26 28.43
N ASP A 224 -8.15 -8.86 29.23
CA ASP A 224 -7.00 -8.18 29.83
C ASP A 224 -5.79 -8.30 28.89
N TRP A 225 -5.59 -7.28 28.06
CA TRP A 225 -4.52 -7.24 27.05
C TRP A 225 -3.13 -7.55 27.61
N LYS A 226 -2.86 -7.17 28.86
CA LYS A 226 -1.55 -7.37 29.51
C LYS A 226 -1.21 -8.82 29.75
N LYS A 227 -2.20 -9.72 29.70
CA LYS A 227 -1.98 -11.17 29.84
C LYS A 227 -1.54 -11.83 28.56
N TYR A 228 -1.75 -11.18 27.41
CA TYR A 228 -1.48 -11.75 26.09
C TYR A 228 -0.21 -11.18 25.49
N LYS A 229 0.51 -11.99 24.74
CA LYS A 229 1.62 -11.57 23.88
C LYS A 229 1.13 -11.53 22.42
N ILE A 230 0.78 -10.36 21.98
CA ILE A 230 0.18 -10.16 20.66
C ILE A 230 0.99 -9.13 19.88
N ALA A 231 1.47 -9.50 18.69
CA ALA A 231 2.02 -8.58 17.71
C ALA A 231 0.96 -8.22 16.66
N ALA A 232 1.03 -7.04 16.09
CA ALA A 232 0.15 -6.59 15.02
C ALA A 232 0.91 -6.42 13.71
N ILE A 233 0.37 -6.99 12.62
CA ILE A 233 0.82 -6.70 11.25
C ILE A 233 -0.28 -5.96 10.53
N TYR A 234 -0.03 -4.71 10.14
CA TYR A 234 -1.00 -3.93 9.40
C TYR A 234 -0.68 -3.85 7.90
N GLY A 235 -1.71 -3.63 7.10
CA GLY A 235 -1.60 -3.40 5.67
C GLY A 235 -2.85 -2.78 5.07
N GLY A 236 -2.78 -2.40 3.80
CA GLY A 236 -3.89 -1.77 3.08
C GLY A 236 -3.93 -0.25 3.22
N GLU A 237 -3.51 0.30 4.35
CA GLU A 237 -3.32 1.73 4.54
C GLU A 237 -2.18 2.02 5.54
N GLY A 238 -1.67 3.25 5.51
CA GLY A 238 -0.61 3.69 6.44
C GLY A 238 -1.17 4.07 7.81
N ILE A 239 -0.27 4.14 8.80
CA ILE A 239 -0.56 4.65 10.13
C ILE A 239 0.30 5.87 10.45
N SER A 240 -0.17 6.73 11.37
CA SER A 240 0.66 7.74 12.00
C SER A 240 1.49 7.14 13.15
N GLU A 241 2.50 7.86 13.63
CA GLU A 241 3.23 7.42 14.82
C GLU A 241 2.38 7.54 16.10
N SER A 242 1.38 8.43 16.12
CA SER A 242 0.41 8.49 17.22
C SER A 242 -0.47 7.23 17.27
N MET A 243 -0.96 6.77 16.12
CA MET A 243 -1.68 5.49 16.05
C MET A 243 -0.79 4.31 16.42
N ARG A 244 0.48 4.28 15.96
CA ARG A 244 1.43 3.24 16.37
C ARG A 244 1.61 3.21 17.89
N SER A 245 1.80 4.37 18.51
CA SER A 245 1.95 4.48 19.97
C SER A 245 0.70 3.98 20.70
N SER A 246 -0.49 4.33 20.23
CA SER A 246 -1.75 3.85 20.80
C SER A 246 -1.91 2.33 20.67
N LEU A 247 -1.54 1.75 19.52
CA LEU A 247 -1.57 0.30 19.31
C LEU A 247 -0.57 -0.43 20.23
N LEU A 248 0.62 0.14 20.45
CA LEU A 248 1.65 -0.43 21.32
C LEU A 248 1.27 -0.45 22.81
N GLU A 249 0.19 0.20 23.23
CA GLU A 249 -0.36 0.05 24.59
C GLU A 249 -0.93 -1.36 24.83
N SER A 250 -1.34 -2.04 23.76
CA SER A 250 -1.95 -3.38 23.81
C SER A 250 -1.16 -4.44 23.06
N TYR A 251 -0.49 -4.07 21.96
CA TYR A 251 0.33 -4.96 21.16
C TYR A 251 1.80 -4.84 21.56
N THR A 252 2.53 -5.94 21.53
CA THR A 252 3.99 -5.96 21.78
C THR A 252 4.80 -5.37 20.65
N GLU A 253 4.29 -5.47 19.41
CA GLU A 253 4.92 -4.99 18.19
C GLU A 253 3.84 -4.54 17.19
N VAL A 254 4.15 -3.55 16.37
CA VAL A 254 3.27 -3.06 15.29
C VAL A 254 4.10 -2.81 14.04
N VAL A 255 3.92 -3.65 13.02
CA VAL A 255 4.73 -3.66 11.79
C VAL A 255 3.86 -3.56 10.56
N GLY A 256 4.27 -2.73 9.60
CA GLY A 256 3.55 -2.49 8.36
C GLY A 256 3.99 -3.38 7.20
N SER A 257 3.02 -3.76 6.39
CA SER A 257 3.22 -4.44 5.10
C SER A 257 2.58 -3.61 3.99
N TYR A 258 3.39 -3.24 2.98
CA TYR A 258 2.93 -2.50 1.81
C TYR A 258 2.66 -3.44 0.65
N GLY A 259 1.55 -3.25 -0.02
CA GLY A 259 1.14 -3.97 -1.21
C GLY A 259 -0.12 -3.37 -1.82
N ALA A 260 -0.47 -3.81 -3.02
CA ALA A 260 -1.68 -3.38 -3.72
C ALA A 260 -2.27 -4.52 -4.53
N SER A 261 -3.59 -4.57 -4.65
CA SER A 261 -4.27 -5.58 -5.48
C SER A 261 -3.82 -5.52 -6.94
N ASP A 262 -3.49 -4.33 -7.44
CA ASP A 262 -2.98 -4.09 -8.80
C ASP A 262 -1.62 -4.75 -9.03
N LEU A 263 -0.84 -4.91 -7.99
CA LEU A 263 0.50 -5.49 -7.96
C LEU A 263 0.49 -6.85 -7.27
N GLU A 264 0.92 -6.87 -6.04
CA GLU A 264 0.96 -8.04 -5.15
C GLU A 264 0.81 -7.58 -3.70
N ILE A 265 0.43 -8.49 -2.82
CA ILE A 265 0.47 -8.25 -1.38
C ILE A 265 1.91 -8.40 -0.88
N ASN A 266 2.29 -7.63 0.15
CA ASN A 266 3.59 -7.72 0.83
C ASN A 266 4.81 -7.53 -0.10
N ILE A 267 4.79 -6.49 -0.94
CA ILE A 267 5.94 -6.15 -1.80
C ILE A 267 7.04 -5.38 -1.07
N ALA A 268 6.70 -4.72 0.04
CA ALA A 268 7.62 -4.06 0.95
C ALA A 268 7.09 -4.16 2.39
N HIS A 269 7.97 -4.05 3.37
CA HIS A 269 7.61 -4.17 4.79
C HIS A 269 8.44 -3.23 5.66
N GLU A 270 7.89 -2.89 6.80
CA GLU A 270 8.63 -2.22 7.86
C GLU A 270 9.59 -3.18 8.56
N SER A 271 10.61 -2.62 9.16
CA SER A 271 11.57 -3.28 10.05
C SER A 271 11.93 -2.31 11.18
N ASP A 272 12.60 -2.76 12.22
CA ASP A 272 13.07 -1.90 13.30
C ASP A 272 13.85 -0.71 12.77
N PHE A 273 14.67 -0.95 11.75
CA PHE A 273 15.42 0.11 11.06
C PHE A 273 14.49 1.16 10.44
N THR A 274 13.48 0.76 9.70
CA THR A 274 12.59 1.70 8.97
C THR A 274 11.65 2.42 9.92
N ILE A 275 11.17 1.77 10.97
CA ILE A 275 10.37 2.38 12.04
C ILE A 275 11.18 3.44 12.76
N ALA A 276 12.40 3.09 13.22
CA ALA A 276 13.28 4.04 13.89
C ALA A 276 13.70 5.20 12.96
N LEU A 277 13.94 4.93 11.67
CA LEU A 277 14.24 5.97 10.69
C LEU A 277 13.07 6.94 10.53
N ARG A 278 11.83 6.44 10.45
CA ARG A 278 10.63 7.26 10.37
C ARG A 278 10.44 8.14 11.62
N GLN A 279 10.61 7.58 12.80
CA GLN A 279 10.55 8.31 14.07
C GLN A 279 11.64 9.40 14.13
N ALA A 280 12.87 9.06 13.74
CA ALA A 280 13.94 10.05 13.65
C ALA A 280 13.65 11.18 12.64
N LEU A 281 13.01 10.87 11.51
CA LEU A 281 12.57 11.87 10.55
C LEU A 281 11.51 12.82 11.13
N ALA A 282 10.68 12.40 12.07
CA ALA A 282 9.71 13.26 12.72
C ALA A 282 10.37 14.31 13.63
N GLU A 283 11.53 13.98 14.20
CA GLU A 283 12.21 14.81 15.21
C GLU A 283 13.39 15.62 14.64
N ASP A 284 14.07 15.13 13.59
CA ASP A 284 15.35 15.66 13.10
C ASP A 284 15.19 16.33 11.73
N GLU A 285 15.24 17.69 11.71
CA GLU A 285 15.14 18.48 10.49
C GLU A 285 16.31 18.26 9.53
N SER A 286 17.52 18.03 10.06
CA SER A 286 18.69 17.78 9.22
C SER A 286 18.55 16.46 8.47
N LEU A 287 17.97 15.46 9.14
CA LEU A 287 17.66 14.17 8.54
C LEU A 287 16.59 14.29 7.46
N ARG A 288 15.51 15.06 7.73
CA ARG A 288 14.47 15.36 6.72
C ARG A 288 15.07 16.02 5.48
N SER A 289 15.82 17.09 5.66
CA SER A 289 16.44 17.85 4.57
C SER A 289 17.38 17.01 3.71
N ALA A 290 18.08 16.03 4.32
CA ALA A 290 19.03 15.17 3.61
C ALA A 290 18.37 14.00 2.87
N LEU A 291 17.25 13.49 3.39
CA LEU A 291 16.63 12.26 2.89
C LEU A 291 15.34 12.51 2.10
N LEU A 292 14.54 13.51 2.45
CA LEU A 292 13.24 13.70 1.83
C LEU A 292 13.35 14.60 0.58
N THR A 293 13.04 14.04 -0.58
CA THR A 293 13.07 14.75 -1.87
C THR A 293 11.85 15.65 -2.09
N GLN A 294 10.79 15.41 -1.31
CA GLN A 294 9.54 16.15 -1.38
C GLN A 294 9.23 16.72 0.01
N ASN A 295 9.24 18.04 0.13
CA ASN A 295 8.83 18.72 1.36
C ASN A 295 7.32 18.94 1.31
N ARG A 296 6.54 17.96 1.75
CA ARG A 296 5.07 18.04 1.78
C ARG A 296 4.51 18.26 3.19
N GLY A 297 5.35 18.51 4.18
CA GLY A 297 4.94 18.64 5.58
C GLY A 297 4.44 17.32 6.20
N ILE A 298 4.58 16.20 5.50
CA ILE A 298 4.17 14.86 5.95
C ILE A 298 5.41 14.00 6.09
N ILE A 299 5.54 13.32 7.21
CA ILE A 299 6.58 12.30 7.40
C ILE A 299 6.14 11.02 6.68
N PRO A 300 6.90 10.55 5.68
CA PRO A 300 6.51 9.37 4.91
C PRO A 300 6.53 8.10 5.74
N ALA A 301 5.70 7.13 5.40
CA ALA A 301 5.93 5.76 5.79
C ALA A 301 7.20 5.23 5.12
N VAL A 302 7.97 4.42 5.83
CA VAL A 302 9.28 3.95 5.37
C VAL A 302 9.28 2.42 5.35
N PHE A 303 9.55 1.85 4.19
CA PHE A 303 9.55 0.40 3.97
C PHE A 303 10.83 -0.07 3.33
N GLN A 304 11.17 -1.34 3.52
CA GLN A 304 12.21 -2.03 2.75
C GLN A 304 11.60 -3.01 1.77
N TYR A 305 12.19 -3.11 0.56
CA TYR A 305 11.77 -4.07 -0.46
C TYR A 305 12.99 -4.78 -1.08
N ASN A 306 12.76 -6.01 -1.53
CA ASN A 306 13.82 -6.82 -2.16
C ASN A 306 14.05 -6.36 -3.62
N PRO A 307 15.17 -5.70 -3.95
CA PRO A 307 15.44 -5.22 -5.31
C PRO A 307 15.73 -6.33 -6.34
N TYR A 308 15.83 -7.58 -5.91
CA TYR A 308 15.87 -8.74 -6.81
C TYR A 308 14.51 -9.03 -7.45
N ASP A 309 13.44 -8.86 -6.67
CA ASP A 309 12.07 -9.18 -7.09
C ASP A 309 11.31 -7.98 -7.62
N TYR A 310 11.64 -6.78 -7.14
CA TYR A 310 10.97 -5.55 -7.51
C TYR A 310 11.97 -4.47 -7.92
N LEU A 311 11.80 -3.91 -9.12
CA LEU A 311 12.46 -2.67 -9.50
C LEU A 311 11.47 -1.54 -9.26
N MET A 312 11.76 -0.70 -8.28
CA MET A 312 10.98 0.50 -8.01
C MET A 312 11.73 1.74 -8.49
N GLU A 313 11.00 2.66 -9.10
CA GLU A 313 11.50 3.91 -9.66
C GLU A 313 10.56 5.05 -9.21
N THR A 314 11.02 6.27 -9.34
CA THR A 314 10.19 7.47 -9.14
C THR A 314 10.12 8.22 -10.46
N ASN A 315 8.91 8.60 -10.89
CA ASN A 315 8.74 9.42 -12.08
C ASN A 315 8.91 10.92 -11.79
N ASP A 316 8.81 11.76 -12.83
CA ASP A 316 8.98 13.22 -12.71
C ASP A 316 7.86 13.91 -11.88
N LYS A 317 6.74 13.22 -11.65
CA LYS A 317 5.66 13.69 -10.78
C LYS A 317 5.87 13.29 -9.32
N GLY A 318 6.92 12.52 -9.02
CA GLY A 318 7.18 11.98 -7.69
C GLY A 318 6.32 10.77 -7.35
N GLU A 319 5.80 10.05 -8.35
CA GLU A 319 5.01 8.85 -8.17
C GLU A 319 5.89 7.60 -8.28
N LEU A 320 5.56 6.59 -7.49
CA LEU A 320 6.25 5.30 -7.47
C LEU A 320 5.82 4.42 -8.64
N LEU A 321 6.81 3.91 -9.36
CA LEU A 321 6.61 2.95 -10.45
C LEU A 321 7.17 1.61 -10.02
N VAL A 322 6.40 0.55 -10.17
CA VAL A 322 6.79 -0.80 -9.75
C VAL A 322 6.87 -1.73 -10.95
N THR A 323 8.04 -2.35 -11.14
CA THR A 323 8.22 -3.49 -12.02
C THR A 323 8.39 -4.76 -11.20
N ILE A 324 7.49 -5.73 -11.37
CA ILE A 324 7.61 -7.05 -10.77
C ILE A 324 8.56 -7.87 -11.65
N CYS A 325 9.81 -8.04 -11.22
CA CYS A 325 10.91 -8.57 -12.06
C CYS A 325 10.82 -10.06 -12.40
N ARG A 326 9.63 -10.66 -12.32
CA ARG A 326 9.37 -12.09 -12.52
C ARG A 326 8.62 -12.36 -13.82
N ILE A 327 8.98 -13.43 -14.52
CA ILE A 327 8.27 -13.90 -15.71
C ILE A 327 7.14 -14.89 -15.40
N GLU A 328 6.97 -15.24 -14.16
CA GLU A 328 5.99 -16.20 -13.64
C GLU A 328 4.60 -15.58 -13.48
N ASN A 329 4.52 -14.25 -13.36
CA ASN A 329 3.26 -13.51 -13.30
C ASN A 329 2.52 -13.64 -14.63
N LEU A 330 1.25 -14.04 -14.60
CA LEU A 330 0.44 -14.23 -15.83
C LEU A 330 0.31 -12.94 -16.64
N SER A 331 0.08 -11.83 -15.96
CA SER A 331 0.00 -10.49 -16.55
C SER A 331 1.17 -9.66 -16.03
N PRO A 332 2.20 -9.40 -16.84
CA PRO A 332 3.38 -8.65 -16.40
C PRO A 332 3.05 -7.23 -15.94
N ARG A 333 3.73 -6.78 -14.88
CA ARG A 333 3.72 -5.38 -14.40
C ARG A 333 5.10 -4.79 -14.66
N ILE A 334 5.15 -3.81 -15.56
CA ILE A 334 6.40 -3.16 -15.98
C ILE A 334 6.21 -1.65 -15.87
N ARG A 335 6.94 -1.01 -14.96
CA ARG A 335 6.76 0.41 -14.62
C ARG A 335 5.29 0.75 -14.35
N TYR A 336 4.65 -0.09 -13.55
CA TYR A 336 3.25 0.09 -13.23
C TYR A 336 3.09 1.18 -12.18
N ASN A 337 2.29 2.19 -12.51
CA ASN A 337 1.96 3.32 -11.67
C ASN A 337 0.61 3.08 -10.98
N ILE A 338 0.60 3.01 -9.65
CA ILE A 338 -0.61 2.94 -8.85
C ILE A 338 -1.00 4.32 -8.27
N HIS A 339 -0.28 5.37 -8.68
CA HIS A 339 -0.44 6.74 -8.24
C HIS A 339 -0.12 6.96 -6.75
N ASP A 340 0.85 6.23 -6.24
CA ASP A 340 1.43 6.49 -4.92
C ASP A 340 2.60 7.47 -5.03
N LEU A 341 2.60 8.49 -4.20
CA LEU A 341 3.70 9.43 -4.07
C LEU A 341 4.82 8.85 -3.23
N GLY A 342 6.04 8.95 -3.73
CA GLY A 342 7.18 8.44 -3.00
C GLY A 342 8.49 8.57 -3.73
N HIS A 343 9.53 8.11 -3.08
CA HIS A 343 10.84 7.93 -3.70
C HIS A 343 11.54 6.71 -3.11
N VAL A 344 12.58 6.27 -3.78
CA VAL A 344 13.36 5.11 -3.39
C VAL A 344 14.83 5.46 -3.23
N GLU A 345 15.45 4.91 -2.20
CA GLU A 345 16.88 5.02 -1.95
C GLU A 345 17.52 3.63 -1.92
N GLN A 346 18.64 3.46 -2.62
CA GLN A 346 19.41 2.24 -2.46
C GLN A 346 20.09 2.24 -1.09
N PHE A 347 20.06 1.11 -0.38
CA PHE A 347 20.58 1.04 0.99
C PHE A 347 22.03 1.54 1.12
N TYR A 348 22.87 1.28 0.12
CA TYR A 348 24.26 1.75 0.11
C TYR A 348 24.37 3.27 0.16
N ASP A 349 23.54 3.98 -0.60
CA ASP A 349 23.55 5.45 -0.64
C ASP A 349 22.92 6.04 0.63
N LEU A 350 21.82 5.46 1.11
CA LEU A 350 21.22 5.81 2.40
C LEU A 350 22.22 5.63 3.55
N LYS A 351 22.95 4.51 3.57
CA LYS A 351 24.00 4.25 4.56
C LYS A 351 25.10 5.31 4.58
N LYS A 352 25.49 5.83 3.40
CA LYS A 352 26.46 6.94 3.33
C LYS A 352 25.89 8.22 3.93
N LYS A 353 24.64 8.57 3.57
CA LYS A 353 23.94 9.75 4.10
C LYS A 353 23.80 9.68 5.62
N LEU A 354 23.32 8.56 6.15
CA LEU A 354 23.17 8.35 7.60
C LEU A 354 24.51 8.42 8.34
N LYS A 355 25.60 7.87 7.78
CA LYS A 355 26.94 8.00 8.37
C LYS A 355 27.43 9.45 8.38
N ALA A 356 27.21 10.19 7.31
CA ALA A 356 27.58 11.61 7.21
C ALA A 356 26.82 12.48 8.24
N LEU A 357 25.58 12.13 8.54
CA LEU A 357 24.74 12.77 9.56
C LEU A 357 24.99 12.26 11.00
N GLY A 358 25.97 11.36 11.18
CA GLY A 358 26.28 10.80 12.50
C GLY A 358 25.29 9.76 13.01
N ARG A 359 24.26 9.38 12.22
CA ARG A 359 23.17 8.48 12.61
C ARG A 359 23.56 6.99 12.46
N LYS A 360 24.65 6.61 13.12
CA LYS A 360 25.09 5.21 13.19
C LYS A 360 24.19 4.34 14.07
N ASP A 361 23.46 4.95 14.99
CA ASP A 361 22.43 4.35 15.83
C ASP A 361 21.38 3.63 14.96
N LEU A 362 20.82 4.31 13.96
CA LEU A 362 19.86 3.74 13.04
C LEU A 362 20.43 2.56 12.24
N LEU A 363 21.68 2.68 11.79
CA LEU A 363 22.31 1.61 10.99
C LEU A 363 22.55 0.31 11.76
N LYS A 364 22.58 0.34 13.10
CA LYS A 364 22.70 -0.87 13.94
C LYS A 364 21.44 -1.72 13.92
N LEU A 365 20.29 -1.10 13.62
CA LEU A 365 18.99 -1.77 13.52
C LEU A 365 18.76 -2.39 12.14
N ALA A 366 19.61 -2.10 11.14
CA ALA A 366 19.44 -2.59 9.79
C ALA A 366 20.01 -4.01 9.65
N GLU A 367 19.15 -5.01 9.70
CA GLU A 367 19.50 -6.42 9.46
C GLU A 367 19.66 -6.74 7.98
N LEU A 368 18.85 -6.08 7.13
CA LEU A 368 18.87 -6.26 5.68
C LEU A 368 19.41 -5.01 4.99
N ASP A 369 20.14 -5.22 3.88
CA ASP A 369 20.60 -4.15 2.98
C ASP A 369 19.65 -3.91 1.81
N PHE A 370 18.36 -4.07 2.03
CA PHE A 370 17.32 -3.85 1.05
C PHE A 370 17.14 -2.37 0.73
N ALA A 371 16.73 -2.08 -0.50
CA ALA A 371 16.37 -0.73 -0.89
C ALA A 371 15.22 -0.21 -0.01
N VAL A 372 15.22 1.09 0.22
CA VAL A 372 14.25 1.77 1.07
C VAL A 372 13.30 2.60 0.23
N MET A 373 12.03 2.44 0.49
CA MET A 373 10.94 3.21 -0.11
C MET A 373 10.35 4.17 0.92
N PHE A 374 10.25 5.43 0.53
CA PHE A 374 9.57 6.49 1.28
C PHE A 374 8.22 6.74 0.61
N HIS A 375 7.14 6.47 1.31
CA HIS A 375 5.77 6.53 0.80
C HIS A 375 5.00 7.67 1.46
N TYR A 376 4.52 8.63 0.67
CA TYR A 376 3.83 9.84 1.14
C TYR A 376 2.30 9.78 1.04
N GLY A 377 1.76 8.65 0.59
CA GLY A 377 0.33 8.49 0.28
C GLY A 377 0.06 8.57 -1.22
N ARG A 378 -1.20 8.77 -1.58
CA ARG A 378 -1.63 8.73 -2.99
C ARG A 378 -1.48 10.08 -3.69
N SER A 379 -1.19 10.05 -4.99
CA SER A 379 -1.09 11.23 -5.85
C SER A 379 -2.43 11.62 -6.49
N ASP A 380 -3.36 10.67 -6.59
CA ASP A 380 -4.70 10.87 -7.15
C ASP A 380 -5.65 11.59 -6.19
N LEU A 381 -5.10 12.12 -5.11
CA LEU A 381 -5.83 12.90 -4.12
C LEU A 381 -7.02 12.12 -3.51
N SER A 382 -6.89 10.83 -3.29
CA SER A 382 -7.92 10.03 -2.59
C SER A 382 -7.63 9.92 -1.10
N VAL A 383 -8.67 9.60 -0.32
CA VAL A 383 -8.57 9.27 1.10
C VAL A 383 -8.78 7.79 1.33
N ASP A 384 -8.09 7.25 2.32
CA ASP A 384 -8.38 5.91 2.82
C ASP A 384 -9.45 5.96 3.91
N TYR A 385 -10.47 5.13 3.76
CA TYR A 385 -11.55 4.96 4.72
C TYR A 385 -11.75 3.49 5.04
N ASN A 386 -11.23 3.05 6.17
CA ASN A 386 -11.32 1.66 6.68
C ASN A 386 -10.94 0.60 5.60
N GLY A 387 -9.85 0.87 4.85
CA GLY A 387 -9.35 0.01 3.77
C GLY A 387 -9.98 0.25 2.40
N ALA A 388 -10.96 1.13 2.29
CA ALA A 388 -11.50 1.59 1.01
C ALA A 388 -10.84 2.92 0.59
N VAL A 389 -10.64 3.09 -0.70
CA VAL A 389 -10.13 4.34 -1.30
C VAL A 389 -11.33 5.14 -1.81
N VAL A 390 -11.47 6.39 -1.36
CA VAL A 390 -12.51 7.32 -1.79
C VAL A 390 -11.87 8.48 -2.54
N GLY A 391 -12.21 8.62 -3.81
CA GLY A 391 -11.69 9.67 -4.68
C GLY A 391 -12.55 10.94 -4.65
N PRO A 392 -11.93 12.14 -4.80
CA PRO A 392 -12.69 13.38 -4.85
C PRO A 392 -13.60 13.45 -6.09
N GLU A 393 -13.24 12.81 -7.20
CA GLU A 393 -14.07 12.82 -8.40
C GLU A 393 -15.41 12.09 -8.20
N GLU A 394 -15.44 11.03 -7.36
CA GLU A 394 -16.67 10.34 -6.99
C GLU A 394 -17.60 11.28 -6.23
N VAL A 395 -17.09 11.95 -5.19
CA VAL A 395 -17.86 12.90 -4.37
C VAL A 395 -18.29 14.10 -5.19
N LYS A 396 -17.41 14.63 -6.04
CA LYS A 396 -17.74 15.72 -6.95
C LYS A 396 -18.90 15.37 -7.88
N GLN A 397 -18.83 14.19 -8.49
CA GLN A 397 -19.90 13.71 -9.38
C GLN A 397 -21.23 13.61 -8.64
N ILE A 398 -21.22 13.09 -7.40
CA ILE A 398 -22.43 12.95 -6.60
C ILE A 398 -23.03 14.32 -6.27
N ILE A 399 -22.22 15.27 -5.79
CA ILE A 399 -22.68 16.63 -5.45
C ILE A 399 -23.23 17.33 -6.69
N THR A 400 -22.52 17.27 -7.82
CA THR A 400 -22.93 17.95 -9.05
C THR A 400 -24.14 17.32 -9.75
N SER A 401 -24.39 16.05 -9.52
CA SER A 401 -25.57 15.35 -10.05
C SER A 401 -26.83 15.55 -9.19
N ASN A 402 -26.69 16.13 -8.01
CA ASN A 402 -27.82 16.42 -7.13
C ASN A 402 -28.36 17.82 -7.40
N GLU A 403 -29.51 17.91 -8.07
CA GLU A 403 -30.12 19.17 -8.50
C GLU A 403 -30.36 20.18 -7.35
N HIS A 404 -30.59 19.67 -6.11
CA HIS A 404 -30.84 20.54 -4.96
C HIS A 404 -29.54 21.17 -4.41
N TYR A 405 -28.40 20.48 -4.48
CA TYR A 405 -27.16 20.91 -3.88
C TYR A 405 -26.13 21.43 -4.91
N ALA A 406 -26.26 21.05 -6.18
CA ALA A 406 -25.32 21.44 -7.23
C ALA A 406 -25.11 22.96 -7.37
N SER A 407 -26.17 23.75 -7.13
CA SER A 407 -26.11 25.23 -7.19
C SER A 407 -25.70 25.88 -5.87
N LYS A 408 -25.70 25.15 -4.75
CA LYS A 408 -25.41 25.67 -3.42
C LYS A 408 -23.99 25.37 -2.95
N VAL A 409 -23.37 24.33 -3.47
CA VAL A 409 -22.02 23.89 -3.08
C VAL A 409 -21.00 24.41 -4.08
N LYS A 410 -20.17 25.35 -3.64
CA LYS A 410 -19.05 25.91 -4.39
C LYS A 410 -17.86 24.95 -4.47
N GLY A 411 -17.55 24.28 -3.37
CA GLY A 411 -16.40 23.39 -3.26
C GLY A 411 -16.53 22.38 -2.14
N PHE A 412 -15.61 21.43 -2.10
CA PHE A 412 -15.56 20.45 -1.02
C PHE A 412 -14.11 19.99 -0.78
N ARG A 413 -13.89 19.38 0.38
CA ARG A 413 -12.67 18.64 0.71
C ARG A 413 -13.01 17.33 1.41
N LEU A 414 -12.29 16.28 1.05
CA LEU A 414 -12.24 15.02 1.78
C LEU A 414 -11.12 15.11 2.82
N ILE A 415 -11.43 14.92 4.07
CA ILE A 415 -10.48 15.05 5.16
C ILE A 415 -10.42 13.74 5.93
N SER A 416 -9.29 13.05 5.84
CA SER A 416 -8.96 11.94 6.74
C SER A 416 -8.13 12.49 7.89
N TYR A 417 -8.61 12.32 9.14
CA TYR A 417 -7.92 12.80 10.31
C TYR A 417 -7.95 11.79 11.44
N GLU A 418 -7.07 11.97 12.43
CA GLU A 418 -7.03 11.18 13.66
C GLU A 418 -7.53 12.00 14.84
N ASP A 419 -8.28 11.36 15.75
CA ASP A 419 -8.67 11.96 17.03
C ASP A 419 -7.54 11.80 18.08
N LYS A 420 -7.76 12.30 19.30
CA LYS A 420 -6.77 12.27 20.39
C LYS A 420 -6.36 10.88 20.85
N VAL A 421 -7.15 9.86 20.52
CA VAL A 421 -6.88 8.45 20.85
C VAL A 421 -6.51 7.63 19.62
N ALA A 422 -6.16 8.35 18.53
CA ALA A 422 -5.70 7.81 17.24
C ALA A 422 -6.73 6.98 16.47
N HIS A 423 -8.03 7.24 16.67
CA HIS A 423 -9.03 6.73 15.75
C HIS A 423 -9.05 7.56 14.48
N LYS A 424 -9.20 6.88 13.35
CA LYS A 424 -9.26 7.51 12.04
C LYS A 424 -10.69 7.83 11.64
N HIS A 425 -10.91 9.06 11.20
CA HIS A 425 -12.19 9.61 10.79
C HIS A 425 -12.15 10.09 9.35
N LEU A 426 -13.29 10.14 8.69
CA LEU A 426 -13.50 10.75 7.39
C LEU A 426 -14.53 11.86 7.50
N ALA A 427 -14.11 13.08 7.22
CA ALA A 427 -15.02 14.23 7.10
C ALA A 427 -15.12 14.67 5.63
N ILE A 428 -16.33 15.01 5.22
CA ILE A 428 -16.61 15.69 3.95
C ILE A 428 -16.92 17.13 4.30
N ALA A 429 -15.94 18.01 4.08
CA ALA A 429 -16.12 19.44 4.29
C ALA A 429 -16.67 20.07 3.01
N VAL A 430 -17.71 20.87 3.10
CA VAL A 430 -18.36 21.57 1.98
C VAL A 430 -18.30 23.08 2.18
N GLU A 431 -17.89 23.81 1.15
CA GLU A 431 -18.00 25.27 1.05
C GLU A 431 -19.26 25.62 0.28
N LEU A 432 -20.06 26.51 0.82
CA LEU A 432 -21.28 26.99 0.18
C LEU A 432 -20.98 28.18 -0.77
N GLU A 433 -21.84 28.39 -1.76
CA GLU A 433 -21.85 29.61 -2.58
C GLU A 433 -22.19 30.84 -1.73
N GLU A 434 -21.76 32.02 -2.18
CA GLU A 434 -22.00 33.27 -1.47
C GLU A 434 -23.50 33.54 -1.27
N GLY A 435 -23.90 33.74 -0.01
CA GLY A 435 -25.28 33.97 0.38
C GLY A 435 -26.10 32.70 0.59
N GLU A 436 -25.57 31.51 0.31
CA GLU A 436 -26.23 30.25 0.60
C GLU A 436 -26.00 29.79 2.04
N SER A 437 -26.95 29.05 2.58
CA SER A 437 -26.87 28.39 3.90
C SER A 437 -27.54 27.04 3.86
N LEU A 438 -27.06 26.11 4.69
CA LEU A 438 -27.70 24.82 4.95
C LEU A 438 -27.96 24.71 6.45
N SER A 439 -29.17 24.27 6.82
CA SER A 439 -29.43 23.81 8.17
C SER A 439 -28.67 22.52 8.47
N GLU A 440 -28.49 22.19 9.73
CA GLU A 440 -27.87 20.94 10.17
C GLU A 440 -28.55 19.71 9.52
N HIS A 441 -29.89 19.71 9.46
CA HIS A 441 -30.69 18.68 8.80
C HIS A 441 -30.36 18.54 7.30
N GLN A 442 -30.28 19.66 6.59
CA GLN A 442 -29.92 19.67 5.17
C GLN A 442 -28.47 19.22 4.92
N GLY A 443 -27.56 19.58 5.83
CA GLY A 443 -26.19 19.05 5.81
C GLY A 443 -26.17 17.53 5.96
N GLN A 444 -26.96 16.99 6.89
CA GLN A 444 -27.06 15.54 7.08
C GLN A 444 -27.70 14.84 5.88
N GLU A 445 -28.75 15.41 5.29
CA GLU A 445 -29.37 14.88 4.05
C GLU A 445 -28.36 14.84 2.88
N LEU A 446 -27.50 15.86 2.76
CA LEU A 446 -26.43 15.88 1.78
C LEU A 446 -25.44 14.76 2.03
N LEU A 447 -25.01 14.57 3.29
CA LEU A 447 -24.09 13.49 3.66
C LEU A 447 -24.70 12.10 3.35
N ASP A 448 -25.95 11.89 3.77
CA ASP A 448 -26.64 10.61 3.54
C ASP A 448 -26.74 10.31 2.04
N GLY A 449 -27.08 11.32 1.23
CA GLY A 449 -27.09 11.19 -0.22
C GLY A 449 -25.72 10.86 -0.81
N ILE A 450 -24.63 11.47 -0.29
CA ILE A 450 -23.27 11.17 -0.74
C ILE A 450 -22.89 9.72 -0.33
N VAL A 451 -23.16 9.33 0.90
CA VAL A 451 -22.85 7.99 1.42
C VAL A 451 -23.60 6.91 0.65
N ASP A 452 -24.88 7.11 0.38
CA ASP A 452 -25.70 6.16 -0.36
C ASP A 452 -25.20 5.97 -1.80
N GLN A 453 -24.88 7.07 -2.48
CA GLN A 453 -24.33 6.99 -3.83
C GLN A 453 -22.91 6.38 -3.85
N LEU A 454 -22.06 6.71 -2.87
CA LEU A 454 -20.74 6.07 -2.72
C LEU A 454 -20.88 4.56 -2.52
N GLN A 455 -21.85 4.08 -1.75
CA GLN A 455 -22.10 2.65 -1.58
C GLN A 455 -22.55 1.95 -2.88
N VAL A 456 -23.16 2.68 -3.81
CA VAL A 456 -23.53 2.17 -5.13
C VAL A 456 -22.34 2.17 -6.08
N MET A 457 -21.55 3.25 -6.08
CA MET A 457 -20.45 3.45 -7.03
C MET A 457 -19.18 2.74 -6.63
N ASN A 458 -18.93 2.54 -5.32
CA ASN A 458 -17.70 2.03 -4.74
C ASN A 458 -17.99 0.87 -3.79
N LEU A 459 -17.80 -0.36 -4.27
CA LEU A 459 -18.11 -1.56 -3.50
C LEU A 459 -17.20 -1.75 -2.28
N ASP A 460 -15.97 -1.22 -2.33
CA ASP A 460 -15.07 -1.21 -1.17
C ASP A 460 -15.61 -0.27 -0.10
N PHE A 461 -16.01 0.93 -0.50
CA PHE A 461 -16.64 1.86 0.42
C PHE A 461 -17.89 1.24 1.06
N LYS A 462 -18.72 0.54 0.29
CA LYS A 462 -19.87 -0.19 0.83
C LYS A 462 -19.46 -1.23 1.88
N SER A 463 -18.42 -2.01 1.59
CA SER A 463 -17.90 -3.02 2.53
C SER A 463 -17.29 -2.37 3.75
N ALA A 464 -16.45 -1.37 3.56
CA ALA A 464 -15.80 -0.60 4.61
C ALA A 464 -16.82 0.11 5.50
N HIS A 465 -17.82 0.78 4.90
CA HIS A 465 -18.86 1.51 5.61
C HIS A 465 -19.68 0.60 6.53
N ARG A 466 -19.93 -0.65 6.12
CA ARG A 466 -20.65 -1.62 6.96
C ARG A 466 -19.92 -1.94 8.26
N THR A 467 -18.58 -2.05 8.18
CA THR A 467 -17.71 -2.48 9.29
C THR A 467 -16.99 -1.34 10.00
N ALA A 468 -16.98 -0.13 9.41
CA ALA A 468 -16.29 1.02 9.98
C ALA A 468 -16.91 1.41 11.35
N PRO A 469 -16.06 1.69 12.36
CA PRO A 469 -16.48 2.10 13.70
C PRO A 469 -17.08 3.50 13.69
N PHE A 470 -16.49 4.36 12.87
CA PHE A 470 -16.90 5.75 12.69
C PHE A 470 -17.43 5.93 11.28
N LYS A 471 -18.63 6.49 11.19
CA LYS A 471 -19.26 6.82 9.90
C LYS A 471 -18.68 8.14 9.38
N PRO A 472 -18.69 8.37 8.06
CA PRO A 472 -18.34 9.67 7.52
C PRO A 472 -19.20 10.77 8.15
N GLU A 473 -18.60 11.95 8.31
CA GLU A 473 -19.29 13.13 8.82
C GLU A 473 -19.24 14.27 7.81
N ILE A 474 -20.14 15.23 7.93
CA ILE A 474 -20.14 16.44 7.13
C ILE A 474 -19.80 17.66 7.98
N LYS A 475 -19.00 18.56 7.41
CA LYS A 475 -18.70 19.88 7.95
C LYS A 475 -19.12 20.92 6.91
N VAL A 476 -20.07 21.76 7.23
CA VAL A 476 -20.57 22.78 6.30
C VAL A 476 -20.00 24.15 6.70
N TYR A 477 -19.40 24.82 5.72
CA TYR A 477 -18.78 26.13 5.89
C TYR A 477 -19.45 27.14 4.95
N GLY A 478 -19.63 28.37 5.43
CA GLY A 478 -20.01 29.49 4.57
C GLY A 478 -18.93 29.82 3.53
N TYR A 479 -19.26 30.72 2.61
CA TYR A 479 -18.36 31.16 1.57
C TYR A 479 -17.07 31.76 2.12
N GLY A 480 -15.91 31.17 1.79
CA GLY A 480 -14.60 31.61 2.27
C GLY A 480 -14.35 31.48 3.77
N GLU A 481 -15.11 30.67 4.48
CA GLU A 481 -14.97 30.48 5.93
C GLU A 481 -14.14 29.22 6.28
N GLY A 482 -13.57 29.23 7.49
CA GLY A 482 -12.86 28.11 8.07
C GLY A 482 -11.73 27.61 7.19
N ILE A 483 -11.71 26.30 6.92
CA ILE A 483 -10.67 25.68 6.08
C ILE A 483 -10.68 26.16 4.62
N PHE A 484 -11.69 26.88 4.19
CA PHE A 484 -11.82 27.47 2.86
C PHE A 484 -11.42 28.94 2.79
N ASP A 485 -10.96 29.54 3.91
CA ASP A 485 -10.41 30.90 3.93
C ASP A 485 -9.28 31.07 2.91
N VAL A 486 -9.14 32.30 2.40
CA VAL A 486 -8.13 32.69 1.39
C VAL A 486 -6.70 32.37 1.81
N SER A 487 -6.41 32.41 3.12
CA SER A 487 -5.11 32.01 3.70
C SER A 487 -4.76 30.52 3.45
N HIS A 488 -5.74 29.68 3.22
CA HIS A 488 -5.61 28.25 2.91
C HIS A 488 -5.72 27.94 1.41
N GLN A 489 -6.02 28.95 0.58
CA GLN A 489 -6.12 28.77 -0.87
C GLN A 489 -4.72 28.66 -1.50
N LYS A 490 -4.31 27.45 -1.82
CA LYS A 490 -3.22 27.21 -2.78
C LYS A 490 -3.76 27.35 -4.21
N LEU A 491 -2.87 27.70 -5.15
CA LEU A 491 -3.17 27.89 -6.59
C LEU A 491 -3.81 26.67 -7.31
N LYS A 492 -4.04 25.55 -6.61
CA LYS A 492 -4.77 24.37 -7.08
C LYS A 492 -5.75 23.96 -6.00
N ASN A 493 -6.98 23.59 -6.39
CA ASN A 493 -7.98 23.02 -5.50
C ASN A 493 -7.40 21.81 -4.77
N ASP A 494 -7.25 21.91 -3.46
CA ASP A 494 -6.73 20.87 -2.58
C ASP A 494 -7.93 20.08 -2.04
N TYR A 495 -8.39 19.09 -2.83
CA TYR A 495 -9.60 18.32 -2.52
C TYR A 495 -9.42 17.31 -1.39
N VAL A 496 -8.19 17.03 -0.96
CA VAL A 496 -7.91 15.98 0.01
C VAL A 496 -6.90 16.43 1.05
N TRP A 497 -7.26 16.23 2.32
CA TRP A 497 -6.37 16.39 3.45
C TRP A 497 -6.26 15.08 4.23
N ASN A 498 -5.01 14.65 4.46
CA ASN A 498 -4.67 13.62 5.42
C ASN A 498 -3.89 14.29 6.54
N ILE A 499 -4.48 14.40 7.72
CA ILE A 499 -3.95 15.23 8.81
C ILE A 499 -3.94 14.46 10.13
N ASP A 500 -2.99 14.80 10.98
CA ASP A 500 -2.89 14.27 12.34
C ASP A 500 -3.84 15.01 13.31
N TYR A 501 -3.94 14.50 14.55
CA TYR A 501 -4.75 15.09 15.59
C TYR A 501 -4.45 16.58 15.83
N LYS A 502 -3.17 16.97 15.91
CA LYS A 502 -2.79 18.35 16.22
C LYS A 502 -3.28 19.32 15.16
N ARG A 503 -3.19 18.93 13.89
CA ARG A 503 -3.68 19.74 12.79
C ARG A 503 -5.21 19.72 12.73
N ALA A 504 -5.84 18.57 12.99
CA ALA A 504 -7.30 18.50 13.04
C ALA A 504 -7.88 19.45 14.14
N GLN A 505 -7.22 19.55 15.29
CA GLN A 505 -7.57 20.48 16.35
C GLN A 505 -7.31 21.94 15.93
N SER A 506 -6.16 22.26 15.32
CA SER A 506 -5.85 23.62 14.87
C SER A 506 -6.79 24.13 13.77
N GLU A 507 -7.36 23.24 12.96
CA GLU A 507 -8.34 23.54 11.92
C GLU A 507 -9.80 23.46 12.43
N SER A 508 -10.00 23.30 13.75
CA SER A 508 -11.33 23.22 14.40
C SER A 508 -12.23 22.12 13.83
N LEU A 509 -11.64 21.03 13.38
CA LEU A 509 -12.38 19.85 12.91
C LEU A 509 -12.83 18.97 14.09
N ILE A 510 -12.13 19.06 15.19
CA ILE A 510 -12.38 18.37 16.46
C ILE A 510 -12.21 19.35 17.63
N ASP A 511 -12.91 19.08 18.76
CA ASP A 511 -12.84 19.86 20.00
C ASP A 511 -11.51 19.66 20.78
#